data_866c3a87c543d61924866bd9b4086ed5
#
_entry.id   866c3a87c543d61924866bd9b4086ed5
#
_cell.length_a   1.000
_cell.length_b   1.000
_cell.length_c   1.000
_cell.angle_alpha   90.00
_cell.angle_beta   90.00
_cell.angle_gamma   90.00
#
_symmetry.space_group_name_H-M   'P 1'
#
loop_
_entity.id
_entity.type
_entity.pdbx_description
1 polymer ?
#
loop_
_entity_poly.entity_id
_entity_poly.type
_entity_poly.pdbx_seq_one_letter_code
_entity_poly.pdbx_strand_id
1 'polypeptide(L)'
;MEDTIKNEILIVGGGPTGLLLAYELLRRQVPVRIIEKRQGPSHTTRAMTLHARTLEMLDHMGMAHRLEQVCLECPGNLYHFPGLSEDEWPRTDYRVLPTRYPFYYKISQENVELVLREQLFANYSIGPEYRTELVALEQDEHKSVTATIRHPDGSIEKASYPYVIGCDGVHSFVRKAADIKFEGETVAVMSMMDVELSNVTFDDRWMNYYFNKDLFMNCTKMPGKYWRIYMSEPTGKYVFDKDPQKAYQEVADKLGVGFKVGKPDWVTAWDVRNHMAERYRAGRLIICGDASHVHSPSGGQGMNCTMQDAFNLGWKLAAVFKGEADDSILNTYEKERKPIGSQVTEGALATHHIVMGFGVEPEDRLHLTKEPGWEERTIKLVSGLSHNYCDVTVLPEGLTPVSGPKPGERAPDALLVREPKRRLYDALRRPQFTVLVAPGTANPDSVIDIGTSVRDKLNKLYPRQVSTYLISRQREQRFDIDHETVDELDEFETRYDIPAEGRLIVIRPDLYVGMACIPGEWEKLITYLSQWYGAGAQSANGVLN
;
A
#
# COMPACT_ATOMS: atom_id res chain seq x y z
N MET A 1 -35.99 -19.68 -11.24
CA MET A 1 -34.67 -20.32 -11.24
C MET A 1 -33.90 -19.61 -10.13
N GLU A 2 -33.47 -20.32 -9.10
CA GLU A 2 -32.55 -19.73 -8.12
C GLU A 2 -31.29 -19.34 -8.88
N ASP A 3 -30.96 -18.05 -8.86
CA ASP A 3 -29.72 -17.57 -9.51
C ASP A 3 -28.53 -18.20 -8.78
N THR A 4 -27.84 -19.07 -9.47
CA THR A 4 -26.65 -19.77 -8.92
C THR A 4 -25.59 -18.73 -8.56
N ILE A 5 -25.20 -18.66 -7.29
CA ILE A 5 -24.15 -17.76 -6.83
C ILE A 5 -22.83 -18.17 -7.51
N LYS A 6 -22.17 -17.23 -8.17
CA LYS A 6 -20.85 -17.44 -8.80
C LYS A 6 -19.82 -17.77 -7.72
N ASN A 7 -18.96 -18.74 -7.99
CA ASN A 7 -17.86 -19.10 -7.08
C ASN A 7 -16.62 -18.20 -7.34
N GLU A 8 -16.84 -16.89 -7.33
CA GLU A 8 -15.81 -15.87 -7.54
C GLU A 8 -16.18 -14.54 -6.88
N ILE A 9 -15.20 -13.68 -6.62
CA ILE A 9 -15.40 -12.33 -6.10
C ILE A 9 -15.46 -11.34 -7.26
N LEU A 10 -16.47 -10.46 -7.28
CA LEU A 10 -16.55 -9.38 -8.25
C LEU A 10 -15.75 -8.16 -7.76
N ILE A 11 -14.76 -7.73 -8.54
CA ILE A 11 -14.00 -6.50 -8.34
C ILE A 11 -14.44 -5.48 -9.39
N VAL A 12 -14.93 -4.34 -8.92
CA VAL A 12 -15.39 -3.24 -9.77
C VAL A 12 -14.31 -2.15 -9.81
N GLY A 13 -13.67 -2.01 -10.97
CA GLY A 13 -12.56 -1.07 -11.20
C GLY A 13 -11.22 -1.76 -11.46
N GLY A 14 -10.64 -1.50 -12.65
CA GLY A 14 -9.37 -2.04 -13.13
C GLY A 14 -8.18 -1.07 -12.93
N GLY A 15 -8.21 -0.22 -11.90
CA GLY A 15 -7.08 0.61 -11.46
C GLY A 15 -6.08 -0.16 -10.59
N PRO A 16 -5.01 0.51 -10.07
CA PRO A 16 -3.96 -0.14 -9.29
C PRO A 16 -4.49 -0.93 -8.10
N THR A 17 -5.47 -0.41 -7.38
CA THR A 17 -6.10 -1.04 -6.21
C THR A 17 -6.83 -2.33 -6.58
N GLY A 18 -7.67 -2.30 -7.63
CA GLY A 18 -8.44 -3.47 -8.06
C GLY A 18 -7.56 -4.55 -8.65
N LEU A 19 -6.55 -4.17 -9.44
CA LEU A 19 -5.55 -5.11 -10.00
C LEU A 19 -4.74 -5.79 -8.90
N LEU A 20 -4.30 -5.03 -7.89
CA LEU A 20 -3.55 -5.56 -6.77
C LEU A 20 -4.40 -6.49 -5.90
N LEU A 21 -5.65 -6.11 -5.61
CA LEU A 21 -6.59 -6.95 -4.88
C LEU A 21 -6.85 -8.27 -5.62
N ALA A 22 -7.04 -8.20 -6.94
CA ALA A 22 -7.19 -9.40 -7.76
C ALA A 22 -5.97 -10.33 -7.64
N TYR A 23 -4.76 -9.77 -7.73
CA TYR A 23 -3.53 -10.55 -7.57
C TYR A 23 -3.44 -11.17 -6.17
N GLU A 24 -3.77 -10.41 -5.12
CA GLU A 24 -3.78 -10.89 -3.73
C GLU A 24 -4.77 -12.05 -3.50
N LEU A 25 -5.92 -12.02 -4.14
CA LEU A 25 -6.92 -13.08 -4.07
C LEU A 25 -6.49 -14.32 -4.88
N LEU A 26 -6.04 -14.12 -6.13
CA LEU A 26 -5.64 -15.20 -7.02
C LEU A 26 -4.42 -15.98 -6.50
N ARG A 27 -3.41 -15.31 -5.94
CA ARG A 27 -2.25 -16.02 -5.34
C ARG A 27 -2.64 -16.87 -4.11
N ARG A 28 -3.83 -16.63 -3.55
CA ARG A 28 -4.48 -17.44 -2.50
C ARG A 28 -5.54 -18.39 -3.06
N GLN A 29 -5.58 -18.59 -4.38
CA GLN A 29 -6.51 -19.50 -5.04
C GLN A 29 -7.99 -19.12 -4.86
N VAL A 30 -8.29 -17.83 -4.77
CA VAL A 30 -9.66 -17.31 -4.78
C VAL A 30 -9.96 -16.76 -6.17
N PRO A 31 -10.94 -17.30 -6.88
CA PRO A 31 -11.34 -16.83 -8.19
C PRO A 31 -11.90 -15.41 -8.13
N VAL A 32 -11.59 -14.61 -9.14
CA VAL A 32 -12.06 -13.22 -9.25
C VAL A 32 -12.51 -12.90 -10.66
N ARG A 33 -13.45 -11.97 -10.75
CA ARG A 33 -13.84 -11.28 -11.98
C ARG A 33 -13.57 -9.79 -11.81
N ILE A 34 -12.91 -9.15 -12.77
CA ILE A 34 -12.58 -7.73 -12.74
C ILE A 34 -13.34 -7.04 -13.88
N ILE A 35 -14.22 -6.10 -13.56
CA ILE A 35 -14.91 -5.29 -14.57
C ILE A 35 -14.44 -3.84 -14.54
N GLU A 36 -14.32 -3.23 -15.70
CA GLU A 36 -13.86 -1.84 -15.86
C GLU A 36 -14.68 -1.13 -16.95
N LYS A 37 -15.30 0.00 -16.59
CA LYS A 37 -16.13 0.77 -17.53
C LYS A 37 -15.33 1.54 -18.60
N ARG A 38 -14.04 1.83 -18.34
CA ARG A 38 -13.16 2.49 -19.32
C ARG A 38 -13.00 1.62 -20.57
N GLN A 39 -12.67 2.28 -21.69
CA GLN A 39 -12.46 1.60 -22.98
C GLN A 39 -11.20 0.72 -23.01
N GLY A 40 -10.25 0.98 -22.11
CA GLY A 40 -8.96 0.29 -22.02
C GLY A 40 -8.14 0.79 -20.84
N PRO A 41 -6.86 0.44 -20.78
CA PRO A 41 -5.92 0.95 -19.79
C PRO A 41 -5.91 2.48 -19.77
N SER A 42 -5.61 3.05 -18.60
CA SER A 42 -5.47 4.51 -18.50
C SER A 42 -4.13 4.94 -19.08
N HIS A 43 -4.15 5.95 -19.98
CA HIS A 43 -2.93 6.59 -20.52
C HIS A 43 -2.63 7.92 -19.82
N THR A 44 -3.53 8.40 -18.96
CA THR A 44 -3.45 9.71 -18.33
C THR A 44 -3.70 9.56 -16.84
N THR A 45 -2.66 9.65 -16.05
CA THR A 45 -2.72 9.32 -14.62
C THR A 45 -2.00 10.35 -13.77
N ARG A 46 -2.53 10.64 -12.59
CA ARG A 46 -2.02 11.68 -11.69
C ARG A 46 -0.89 11.20 -10.79
N ALA A 47 -0.91 9.94 -10.37
CA ALA A 47 0.11 9.40 -9.48
C ALA A 47 1.46 9.22 -10.20
N MET A 48 2.55 9.45 -9.47
CA MET A 48 3.91 9.41 -10.02
C MET A 48 4.95 8.81 -9.08
N THR A 49 4.55 8.26 -7.93
CA THR A 49 5.50 7.73 -6.95
C THR A 49 5.05 6.39 -6.38
N LEU A 50 6.03 5.50 -6.16
CA LEU A 50 5.89 4.32 -5.30
C LEU A 50 6.87 4.43 -4.13
N HIS A 51 6.33 4.51 -2.93
CA HIS A 51 7.10 4.64 -1.69
C HIS A 51 7.55 3.30 -1.10
N ALA A 52 8.51 3.35 -0.19
CA ALA A 52 9.20 2.19 0.37
C ALA A 52 8.26 1.07 0.83
N ARG A 53 7.20 1.38 1.59
CA ARG A 53 6.26 0.36 2.06
C ARG A 53 5.54 -0.37 0.93
N THR A 54 5.12 0.36 -0.09
CA THR A 54 4.46 -0.22 -1.27
C THR A 54 5.44 -1.06 -2.08
N LEU A 55 6.70 -0.63 -2.18
CA LEU A 55 7.76 -1.40 -2.84
C LEU A 55 8.06 -2.71 -2.11
N GLU A 56 8.10 -2.71 -0.78
CA GLU A 56 8.22 -3.92 0.03
C GLU A 56 7.09 -4.93 -0.24
N MET A 57 5.85 -4.43 -0.34
CA MET A 57 4.69 -5.27 -0.66
C MET A 57 4.78 -5.86 -2.07
N LEU A 58 5.13 -5.04 -3.07
CA LEU A 58 5.27 -5.48 -4.44
C LEU A 58 6.45 -6.45 -4.63
N ASP A 59 7.54 -6.26 -3.88
CA ASP A 59 8.65 -7.22 -3.84
C ASP A 59 8.24 -8.55 -3.20
N HIS A 60 7.50 -8.50 -2.09
CA HIS A 60 6.90 -9.70 -1.46
C HIS A 60 6.01 -10.50 -2.43
N MET A 61 5.41 -9.82 -3.42
CA MET A 61 4.63 -10.45 -4.49
C MET A 61 5.48 -10.86 -5.71
N GLY A 62 6.79 -10.58 -5.71
CA GLY A 62 7.71 -10.91 -6.81
C GLY A 62 7.69 -9.92 -7.97
N MET A 63 7.16 -8.71 -7.80
CA MET A 63 6.99 -7.71 -8.86
C MET A 63 8.12 -6.68 -8.95
N ALA A 64 9.02 -6.61 -7.95
CA ALA A 64 10.02 -5.55 -7.86
C ALA A 64 10.91 -5.46 -9.10
N HIS A 65 11.43 -6.59 -9.58
CA HIS A 65 12.32 -6.61 -10.75
C HIS A 65 11.67 -6.00 -12.02
N ARG A 66 10.36 -6.21 -12.21
CA ARG A 66 9.65 -5.64 -13.38
C ARG A 66 9.42 -4.13 -13.22
N LEU A 67 9.21 -3.66 -12.00
CA LEU A 67 9.08 -2.23 -11.70
C LEU A 67 10.39 -1.48 -11.95
N GLU A 68 11.55 -2.05 -11.56
CA GLU A 68 12.88 -1.49 -11.77
C GLU A 68 13.15 -1.15 -13.25
N GLN A 69 12.55 -1.88 -14.18
CA GLN A 69 12.72 -1.66 -15.62
C GLN A 69 11.95 -0.44 -16.16
N VAL A 70 10.96 0.08 -15.42
CA VAL A 70 10.04 1.12 -15.89
C VAL A 70 9.97 2.34 -14.96
N CYS A 71 10.92 2.49 -14.03
CA CYS A 71 10.96 3.56 -13.04
C CYS A 71 12.32 4.27 -13.00
N LEU A 72 12.39 5.35 -12.21
CA LEU A 72 13.62 6.02 -11.80
C LEU A 72 13.64 6.10 -10.27
N GLU A 73 14.79 5.79 -9.67
CA GLU A 73 14.99 6.04 -8.23
C GLU A 73 15.02 7.53 -7.92
N CYS A 74 14.42 7.91 -6.80
CA CYS A 74 14.44 9.26 -6.28
C CYS A 74 14.88 9.26 -4.82
N PRO A 75 15.98 9.96 -4.47
CA PRO A 75 16.48 9.98 -3.11
C PRO A 75 15.55 10.75 -2.16
N GLY A 76 14.71 11.66 -2.67
CA GLY A 76 13.83 12.47 -1.83
C GLY A 76 13.36 13.76 -2.48
N ASN A 77 12.95 14.72 -1.64
CA ASN A 77 12.39 15.99 -2.07
C ASN A 77 13.30 17.15 -1.68
N LEU A 78 13.40 18.15 -2.58
CA LEU A 78 14.04 19.45 -2.32
C LEU A 78 12.97 20.55 -2.31
N TYR A 79 12.97 21.37 -1.26
CA TYR A 79 12.04 22.47 -1.07
C TYR A 79 12.79 23.80 -1.29
N HIS A 80 12.63 24.39 -2.47
CA HIS A 80 13.31 25.63 -2.88
C HIS A 80 12.63 26.84 -2.23
N PHE A 81 13.06 27.18 -1.00
CA PHE A 81 12.62 28.38 -0.32
C PHE A 81 13.29 29.62 -0.92
N PRO A 82 12.51 30.65 -1.33
CA PRO A 82 13.06 31.91 -1.80
C PRO A 82 14.03 32.53 -0.79
N GLY A 83 15.12 33.10 -1.27
CA GLY A 83 16.11 33.78 -0.41
C GLY A 83 17.12 32.86 0.31
N LEU A 84 16.95 31.54 0.27
CA LEU A 84 17.93 30.58 0.77
C LEU A 84 18.85 30.07 -0.34
N SER A 85 20.10 29.76 0.04
CA SER A 85 21.04 29.02 -0.81
C SER A 85 20.67 27.53 -0.89
N GLU A 86 21.18 26.83 -1.89
CA GLU A 86 20.90 25.40 -2.12
C GLU A 86 21.26 24.53 -0.90
N ASP A 87 22.33 24.85 -0.20
CA ASP A 87 22.76 24.12 1.01
C ASP A 87 21.81 24.31 2.20
N GLU A 88 21.01 25.40 2.20
CA GLU A 88 20.05 25.73 3.25
C GLU A 88 18.63 25.24 2.95
N TRP A 89 18.38 24.74 1.72
CA TRP A 89 17.03 24.26 1.38
C TRP A 89 16.63 23.05 2.25
N PRO A 90 15.48 23.09 2.89
CA PRO A 90 14.91 21.92 3.54
C PRO A 90 14.80 20.77 2.55
N ARG A 91 15.05 19.56 3.04
CA ARG A 91 14.94 18.34 2.21
C ARG A 91 14.38 17.19 3.03
N THR A 92 13.85 16.21 2.34
CA THR A 92 13.50 14.91 2.91
C THR A 92 14.31 13.85 2.16
N ASP A 93 15.34 13.32 2.84
CA ASP A 93 16.30 12.36 2.26
C ASP A 93 15.94 10.94 2.70
N TYR A 94 15.37 10.15 1.81
CA TYR A 94 14.88 8.81 2.10
C TYR A 94 16.00 7.78 2.29
N ARG A 95 17.25 8.10 1.97
CA ARG A 95 18.41 7.19 2.11
C ARG A 95 18.70 6.80 3.56
N VAL A 96 18.13 7.51 4.52
CA VAL A 96 18.21 7.18 5.96
C VAL A 96 17.23 6.08 6.39
N LEU A 97 16.29 5.66 5.55
CA LEU A 97 15.27 4.67 5.91
C LEU A 97 15.85 3.27 6.10
N PRO A 98 15.49 2.57 7.19
CA PRO A 98 15.95 1.21 7.48
C PRO A 98 15.14 0.16 6.69
N THR A 99 15.24 0.21 5.37
CA THR A 99 14.52 -0.68 4.45
C THR A 99 15.41 -1.10 3.29
N ARG A 100 15.00 -2.15 2.54
CA ARG A 100 15.60 -2.50 1.25
C ARG A 100 15.46 -1.38 0.21
N TYR A 101 14.45 -0.50 0.35
CA TYR A 101 14.11 0.59 -0.57
C TYR A 101 14.27 1.96 0.12
N PRO A 102 15.51 2.42 0.37
CA PRO A 102 15.79 3.72 0.99
C PRO A 102 15.65 4.86 -0.02
N PHE A 103 14.57 4.87 -0.79
CA PHE A 103 14.18 5.80 -1.84
C PHE A 103 12.70 5.60 -2.18
N TYR A 104 12.18 6.37 -3.11
CA TYR A 104 10.95 6.01 -3.79
C TYR A 104 11.16 5.99 -5.31
N TYR A 105 10.33 5.24 -6.02
CA TYR A 105 10.34 5.24 -7.48
C TYR A 105 9.49 6.36 -8.04
N LYS A 106 10.07 7.10 -9.01
CA LYS A 106 9.33 7.95 -9.95
C LYS A 106 8.81 7.05 -11.06
N ILE A 107 7.50 6.89 -11.13
CA ILE A 107 6.82 5.97 -12.04
C ILE A 107 5.41 6.46 -12.29
N SER A 108 4.90 6.40 -13.53
CA SER A 108 3.51 6.72 -13.79
C SER A 108 2.58 5.61 -13.29
N GLN A 109 1.37 5.96 -12.87
CA GLN A 109 0.34 4.98 -12.54
C GLN A 109 0.06 4.02 -13.72
N GLU A 110 0.13 4.51 -14.96
CA GLU A 110 0.01 3.69 -16.17
C GLU A 110 1.00 2.51 -16.17
N ASN A 111 2.28 2.79 -15.83
CA ASN A 111 3.31 1.75 -15.74
C ASN A 111 3.07 0.80 -14.56
N VAL A 112 2.54 1.29 -13.43
CA VAL A 112 2.13 0.42 -12.31
C VAL A 112 0.98 -0.49 -12.74
N GLU A 113 -0.06 0.05 -13.39
CA GLU A 113 -1.17 -0.74 -13.93
C GLU A 113 -0.68 -1.74 -14.99
N LEU A 114 0.28 -1.35 -15.83
CA LEU A 114 0.88 -2.24 -16.83
C LEU A 114 1.54 -3.45 -16.17
N VAL A 115 2.42 -3.22 -15.20
CA VAL A 115 3.12 -4.31 -14.47
C VAL A 115 2.12 -5.22 -13.79
N LEU A 116 1.11 -4.68 -13.11
CA LEU A 116 0.09 -5.48 -12.44
C LEU A 116 -0.73 -6.33 -13.43
N ARG A 117 -1.13 -5.78 -14.59
CA ARG A 117 -1.85 -6.53 -15.62
C ARG A 117 -0.99 -7.62 -16.25
N GLU A 118 0.29 -7.32 -16.55
CA GLU A 118 1.24 -8.32 -17.07
C GLU A 118 1.39 -9.49 -16.11
N GLN A 119 1.51 -9.22 -14.80
CA GLN A 119 1.64 -10.26 -13.78
C GLN A 119 0.35 -11.07 -13.59
N LEU A 120 -0.83 -10.41 -13.62
CA LEU A 120 -2.11 -11.09 -13.57
C LEU A 120 -2.30 -12.03 -14.77
N PHE A 121 -1.96 -11.55 -15.97
CA PHE A 121 -2.09 -12.35 -17.17
C PHE A 121 -1.09 -13.50 -17.22
N ALA A 122 0.17 -13.23 -16.90
CA ALA A 122 1.24 -14.24 -16.96
C ALA A 122 1.03 -15.38 -15.96
N ASN A 123 0.55 -15.06 -14.74
CA ASN A 123 0.41 -16.07 -13.69
C ASN A 123 -0.96 -16.75 -13.66
N TYR A 124 -2.03 -16.07 -14.11
CA TYR A 124 -3.41 -16.53 -13.92
C TYR A 124 -4.28 -16.47 -15.18
N SER A 125 -3.78 -15.87 -16.27
CA SER A 125 -4.55 -15.63 -17.51
C SER A 125 -5.81 -14.78 -17.28
N ILE A 126 -5.77 -13.87 -16.30
CA ILE A 126 -6.87 -12.99 -15.91
C ILE A 126 -6.49 -11.53 -16.21
N GLY A 127 -7.48 -10.75 -16.61
CA GLY A 127 -7.36 -9.31 -16.79
C GLY A 127 -8.71 -8.60 -16.66
N PRO A 128 -8.74 -7.25 -16.64
CA PRO A 128 -9.99 -6.49 -16.58
C PRO A 128 -10.84 -6.67 -17.84
N GLU A 129 -12.13 -6.88 -17.66
CA GLU A 129 -13.14 -6.79 -18.72
C GLU A 129 -13.44 -5.31 -18.97
N TYR A 130 -12.81 -4.72 -19.98
CA TYR A 130 -13.02 -3.32 -20.33
C TYR A 130 -14.37 -3.08 -21.00
N ARG A 131 -14.89 -1.82 -20.94
CA ARG A 131 -16.22 -1.40 -21.41
C ARG A 131 -17.35 -2.20 -20.78
N THR A 132 -17.09 -2.73 -19.57
CA THR A 132 -18.02 -3.54 -18.80
C THR A 132 -18.38 -2.76 -17.54
N GLU A 133 -19.64 -2.34 -17.42
CA GLU A 133 -20.08 -1.39 -16.42
C GLU A 133 -21.07 -2.01 -15.44
N LEU A 134 -20.82 -1.82 -14.16
CA LEU A 134 -21.81 -2.13 -13.11
C LEU A 134 -22.90 -1.06 -13.12
N VAL A 135 -24.16 -1.47 -13.30
CA VAL A 135 -25.30 -0.54 -13.40
C VAL A 135 -26.34 -0.67 -12.28
N ALA A 136 -26.40 -1.80 -11.58
CA ALA A 136 -27.19 -1.96 -10.38
C ALA A 136 -26.60 -3.02 -9.44
N LEU A 137 -26.90 -2.89 -8.15
CA LEU A 137 -26.59 -3.86 -7.09
C LEU A 137 -27.83 -4.09 -6.22
N GLU A 138 -28.13 -5.36 -5.95
CA GLU A 138 -29.13 -5.79 -5.00
C GLU A 138 -28.48 -6.76 -4.01
N GLN A 139 -28.48 -6.43 -2.71
CA GLN A 139 -27.84 -7.26 -1.70
C GLN A 139 -28.90 -8.07 -0.93
N ASP A 140 -28.71 -9.39 -0.90
CA ASP A 140 -29.30 -10.25 0.12
C ASP A 140 -28.34 -10.26 1.31
N GLU A 141 -28.77 -9.73 2.46
CA GLU A 141 -27.93 -9.49 3.64
C GLU A 141 -27.18 -10.73 4.12
N HIS A 142 -27.66 -11.93 3.81
CA HIS A 142 -27.14 -13.18 4.37
C HIS A 142 -26.47 -14.11 3.35
N LYS A 143 -26.63 -13.88 2.04
CA LYS A 143 -26.17 -14.86 1.03
C LYS A 143 -25.25 -14.29 -0.04
N SER A 144 -25.65 -13.24 -0.74
CA SER A 144 -24.96 -12.79 -1.96
C SER A 144 -25.33 -11.36 -2.34
N VAL A 145 -24.61 -10.85 -3.33
CA VAL A 145 -24.92 -9.59 -4.02
C VAL A 145 -25.22 -9.90 -5.48
N THR A 146 -26.41 -9.54 -5.95
CA THR A 146 -26.77 -9.60 -7.37
C THR A 146 -26.31 -8.34 -8.06
N ALA A 147 -25.38 -8.47 -9.00
CA ALA A 147 -24.86 -7.41 -9.83
C ALA A 147 -25.56 -7.41 -11.20
N THR A 148 -26.02 -6.24 -11.64
CA THR A 148 -26.47 -6.00 -13.01
C THR A 148 -25.33 -5.34 -13.77
N ILE A 149 -24.83 -6.00 -14.81
CA ILE A 149 -23.64 -5.61 -15.55
C ILE A 149 -24.02 -5.34 -17.00
N ARG A 150 -23.57 -4.21 -17.54
CA ARG A 150 -23.72 -3.83 -18.95
C ARG A 150 -22.44 -4.15 -19.70
N HIS A 151 -22.58 -4.95 -20.76
CA HIS A 151 -21.48 -5.34 -21.66
C HIS A 151 -21.23 -4.31 -22.79
N PRO A 152 -20.09 -4.44 -23.50
CA PRO A 152 -19.75 -3.54 -24.62
C PRO A 152 -20.75 -3.49 -25.77
N ASP A 153 -21.50 -4.57 -25.98
CA ASP A 153 -22.55 -4.70 -27.00
C ASP A 153 -23.92 -4.18 -26.54
N GLY A 154 -24.00 -3.65 -25.30
CA GLY A 154 -25.21 -3.15 -24.67
C GLY A 154 -26.06 -4.22 -23.99
N SER A 155 -25.69 -5.50 -24.08
CA SER A 155 -26.38 -6.57 -23.37
C SER A 155 -26.27 -6.41 -21.84
N ILE A 156 -27.28 -6.91 -21.14
CA ILE A 156 -27.36 -6.85 -19.68
C ILE A 156 -27.23 -8.26 -19.11
N GLU A 157 -26.26 -8.43 -18.23
CA GLU A 157 -26.07 -9.64 -17.42
C GLU A 157 -26.55 -9.37 -15.99
N LYS A 158 -27.28 -10.32 -15.39
CA LYS A 158 -27.52 -10.38 -13.94
C LYS A 158 -26.79 -11.60 -13.40
N ALA A 159 -25.95 -11.41 -12.39
CA ALA A 159 -25.21 -12.49 -11.75
C ALA A 159 -25.01 -12.21 -10.25
N SER A 160 -25.09 -13.26 -9.43
CA SER A 160 -24.94 -13.17 -7.98
C SER A 160 -23.54 -13.59 -7.55
N TYR A 161 -22.93 -12.80 -6.66
CA TYR A 161 -21.57 -12.98 -6.16
C TYR A 161 -21.56 -13.03 -4.62
N PRO A 162 -20.65 -13.80 -3.99
CA PRO A 162 -20.53 -13.82 -2.52
C PRO A 162 -20.10 -12.47 -1.95
N TYR A 163 -19.27 -11.72 -2.67
CA TYR A 163 -18.82 -10.37 -2.33
C TYR A 163 -18.65 -9.52 -3.59
N VAL A 164 -18.91 -8.21 -3.48
CA VAL A 164 -18.60 -7.21 -4.49
C VAL A 164 -17.70 -6.14 -3.88
N ILE A 165 -16.52 -5.92 -4.50
CA ILE A 165 -15.52 -4.98 -4.00
C ILE A 165 -15.43 -3.78 -4.92
N GLY A 166 -15.77 -2.60 -4.40
CA GLY A 166 -15.67 -1.33 -5.11
C GLY A 166 -14.26 -0.75 -5.06
N CYS A 167 -13.49 -0.95 -6.14
CA CYS A 167 -12.21 -0.30 -6.43
C CYS A 167 -12.39 0.75 -7.54
N ASP A 168 -13.58 1.33 -7.66
CA ASP A 168 -14.09 2.14 -8.76
C ASP A 168 -13.87 3.66 -8.57
N GLY A 169 -12.96 4.02 -7.66
CA GLY A 169 -12.41 5.35 -7.51
C GLY A 169 -13.34 6.35 -6.81
N VAL A 170 -12.95 7.62 -6.84
CA VAL A 170 -13.60 8.72 -6.11
C VAL A 170 -15.11 8.85 -6.37
N HIS A 171 -15.57 8.48 -7.55
CA HIS A 171 -16.98 8.51 -7.94
C HIS A 171 -17.71 7.17 -7.73
N SER A 172 -17.15 6.28 -6.91
CA SER A 172 -17.58 4.91 -6.70
C SER A 172 -19.10 4.70 -6.79
N PHE A 173 -19.49 3.80 -7.69
CA PHE A 173 -20.88 3.31 -7.80
C PHE A 173 -21.20 2.38 -6.63
N VAL A 174 -20.24 1.50 -6.27
CA VAL A 174 -20.43 0.54 -5.17
C VAL A 174 -20.67 1.26 -3.85
N ARG A 175 -19.89 2.31 -3.54
CA ARG A 175 -20.09 3.15 -2.35
C ARG A 175 -21.48 3.75 -2.30
N LYS A 176 -21.95 4.32 -3.44
CA LYS A 176 -23.28 4.94 -3.54
C LYS A 176 -24.40 3.91 -3.41
N ALA A 177 -24.26 2.75 -4.05
CA ALA A 177 -25.23 1.67 -3.97
C ALA A 177 -25.31 1.05 -2.56
N ALA A 178 -24.23 1.12 -1.79
CA ALA A 178 -24.16 0.69 -0.38
C ALA A 178 -24.66 1.77 0.61
N ASP A 179 -25.14 2.92 0.12
CA ASP A 179 -25.56 4.09 0.94
C ASP A 179 -24.47 4.49 1.96
N ILE A 180 -23.21 4.55 1.51
CA ILE A 180 -22.07 4.97 2.32
C ILE A 180 -21.76 6.43 2.00
N LYS A 181 -21.87 7.30 3.01
CA LYS A 181 -21.52 8.71 2.89
C LYS A 181 -20.04 8.90 2.62
N PHE A 182 -19.72 9.96 1.89
CA PHE A 182 -18.35 10.36 1.53
C PHE A 182 -18.18 11.84 1.83
N GLU A 183 -17.68 12.12 3.02
CA GLU A 183 -17.65 13.47 3.59
C GLU A 183 -16.26 14.08 3.45
N GLY A 184 -16.21 15.40 3.27
CA GLY A 184 -14.96 16.13 3.13
C GLY A 184 -15.13 17.44 2.37
N GLU A 185 -14.01 18.02 1.97
CA GLU A 185 -13.95 19.33 1.33
C GLU A 185 -12.97 19.36 0.13
N THR A 186 -13.12 20.39 -0.70
CA THR A 186 -12.13 20.74 -1.71
C THR A 186 -11.13 21.70 -1.10
N VAL A 187 -9.83 21.33 -1.15
CA VAL A 187 -8.75 22.07 -0.47
C VAL A 187 -7.91 22.94 -1.39
N ALA A 188 -7.90 22.66 -2.70
CA ALA A 188 -7.16 23.40 -3.71
C ALA A 188 -7.66 23.08 -5.13
N VAL A 189 -7.20 23.84 -6.10
CA VAL A 189 -7.23 23.49 -7.53
C VAL A 189 -5.81 23.22 -8.00
N MET A 190 -5.63 22.25 -8.87
CA MET A 190 -4.31 21.85 -9.35
C MET A 190 -4.37 21.45 -10.82
N SER A 191 -3.31 21.74 -11.56
CA SER A 191 -3.10 21.18 -12.89
C SER A 191 -1.78 20.39 -12.93
N MET A 192 -1.68 19.52 -13.91
CA MET A 192 -0.50 18.71 -14.18
C MET A 192 -0.30 18.57 -15.68
N MET A 193 0.96 18.60 -16.10
CA MET A 193 1.30 18.31 -17.49
C MET A 193 2.48 17.35 -17.57
N ASP A 194 2.49 16.53 -18.62
CA ASP A 194 3.66 15.78 -19.07
C ASP A 194 4.23 16.49 -20.30
N VAL A 195 5.53 16.82 -20.24
CA VAL A 195 6.17 17.72 -21.21
C VAL A 195 7.67 17.45 -21.30
N GLU A 196 8.28 17.71 -22.45
CA GLU A 196 9.73 17.80 -22.56
C GLU A 196 10.18 19.19 -22.10
N LEU A 197 11.20 19.23 -21.21
CA LEU A 197 11.86 20.47 -20.79
C LEU A 197 13.23 20.58 -21.43
N SER A 198 13.64 21.82 -21.73
CA SER A 198 15.00 22.16 -22.11
C SER A 198 15.60 23.21 -21.19
N ASN A 199 16.93 23.32 -21.18
CA ASN A 199 17.69 24.25 -20.31
C ASN A 199 17.43 24.04 -18.81
N VAL A 200 17.22 22.79 -18.37
CA VAL A 200 17.04 22.46 -16.95
C VAL A 200 18.38 22.69 -16.22
N THR A 201 18.33 23.44 -15.13
CA THR A 201 19.52 23.84 -14.34
C THR A 201 19.59 23.22 -12.94
N PHE A 202 18.53 22.52 -12.50
CA PHE A 202 18.46 21.90 -11.19
C PHE A 202 18.68 20.38 -11.25
N ASP A 203 18.97 19.76 -10.10
CA ASP A 203 19.22 18.31 -10.00
C ASP A 203 17.94 17.52 -10.26
N ASP A 204 17.90 16.79 -11.38
CA ASP A 204 16.76 16.02 -11.86
C ASP A 204 16.56 14.66 -11.13
N ARG A 205 17.52 14.26 -10.31
CA ARG A 205 17.38 13.06 -9.47
C ARG A 205 16.33 13.25 -8.39
N TRP A 206 16.24 14.46 -7.83
CA TRP A 206 15.28 14.82 -6.79
C TRP A 206 13.93 15.21 -7.34
N MET A 207 12.92 15.20 -6.48
CA MET A 207 11.65 15.87 -6.72
C MET A 207 11.77 17.31 -6.22
N ASN A 208 11.58 18.28 -7.12
CA ASN A 208 11.83 19.68 -6.85
C ASN A 208 10.54 20.44 -6.64
N TYR A 209 10.41 21.11 -5.49
CA TYR A 209 9.26 21.91 -5.08
C TYR A 209 9.63 23.39 -5.08
N TYR A 210 9.00 24.17 -5.97
CA TYR A 210 9.15 25.63 -6.09
C TYR A 210 7.87 26.30 -5.65
N PHE A 211 7.95 27.33 -4.86
CA PHE A 211 6.78 28.07 -4.38
C PHE A 211 7.14 29.46 -3.91
N ASN A 212 6.15 30.35 -3.96
CA ASN A 212 6.17 31.65 -3.31
C ASN A 212 4.82 31.85 -2.58
N LYS A 213 4.47 33.07 -2.24
CA LYS A 213 3.20 33.40 -1.56
C LYS A 213 1.96 32.95 -2.31
N ASP A 214 1.99 33.00 -3.65
CA ASP A 214 0.81 32.88 -4.51
C ASP A 214 0.89 31.68 -5.50
N LEU A 215 2.07 31.11 -5.67
CA LEU A 215 2.32 30.10 -6.72
C LEU A 215 3.02 28.88 -6.16
N PHE A 216 2.66 27.74 -6.71
CA PHE A 216 3.31 26.46 -6.45
C PHE A 216 3.60 25.73 -7.76
N MET A 217 4.80 25.13 -7.85
CA MET A 217 5.18 24.24 -8.94
C MET A 217 6.05 23.09 -8.41
N ASN A 218 5.75 21.88 -8.82
CA ASN A 218 6.60 20.71 -8.60
C ASN A 218 7.14 20.23 -9.95
N CYS A 219 8.43 19.98 -10.03
CA CYS A 219 9.10 19.50 -11.24
C CYS A 219 9.74 18.14 -10.98
N THR A 220 9.31 17.12 -11.72
CA THR A 220 9.75 15.75 -11.55
C THR A 220 10.14 15.12 -12.86
N LYS A 221 11.40 14.66 -12.98
CA LYS A 221 11.85 13.86 -14.11
C LYS A 221 11.19 12.49 -14.07
N MET A 222 10.48 12.12 -15.12
CA MET A 222 9.85 10.81 -15.29
C MET A 222 10.74 9.89 -16.15
N PRO A 223 10.50 8.57 -16.16
CA PRO A 223 11.15 7.66 -17.10
C PRO A 223 10.98 8.12 -18.55
N GLY A 224 12.04 7.95 -19.34
CA GLY A 224 12.08 8.42 -20.72
C GLY A 224 12.39 9.92 -20.84
N LYS A 225 11.76 10.62 -21.77
CA LYS A 225 12.09 12.01 -22.10
C LYS A 225 11.25 13.06 -21.37
N TYR A 226 10.15 12.66 -20.74
CA TYR A 226 9.19 13.56 -20.14
C TYR A 226 9.53 13.99 -18.73
N TRP A 227 9.01 15.18 -18.41
CA TRP A 227 8.90 15.73 -17.07
C TRP A 227 7.43 15.83 -16.72
N ARG A 228 7.10 15.54 -15.49
CA ARG A 228 5.79 15.79 -14.91
C ARG A 228 5.87 17.03 -14.04
N ILE A 229 5.05 18.02 -14.39
CA ILE A 229 4.99 19.29 -13.68
C ILE A 229 3.59 19.43 -13.08
N TYR A 230 3.53 19.65 -11.77
CA TYR A 230 2.32 20.09 -11.08
C TYR A 230 2.37 21.59 -10.88
N MET A 231 1.22 22.23 -10.95
CA MET A 231 1.04 23.65 -10.69
C MET A 231 -0.25 23.87 -9.90
N SER A 232 -0.20 24.79 -8.95
CA SER A 232 -1.37 25.25 -8.19
C SER A 232 -1.25 26.73 -7.87
N GLU A 233 -2.38 27.41 -7.77
CA GLU A 233 -2.51 28.79 -7.30
C GLU A 233 -3.97 29.07 -6.87
N PRO A 234 -4.22 30.11 -6.02
CA PRO A 234 -5.52 30.29 -5.37
C PRO A 234 -6.66 30.64 -6.31
N THR A 235 -6.37 31.32 -7.44
CA THR A 235 -7.39 31.93 -8.30
C THR A 235 -7.89 31.02 -9.42
N GLY A 236 -7.18 29.93 -9.72
CA GLY A 236 -7.43 29.06 -10.86
C GLY A 236 -7.04 29.68 -12.23
N LYS A 237 -6.45 30.89 -12.23
CA LYS A 237 -6.11 31.62 -13.45
C LYS A 237 -5.16 30.86 -14.36
N TYR A 238 -4.07 30.30 -13.79
CA TYR A 238 -3.08 29.53 -14.55
C TYR A 238 -3.48 28.06 -14.66
N VAL A 239 -4.11 27.52 -13.61
CA VAL A 239 -4.56 26.13 -13.56
C VAL A 239 -5.54 25.79 -14.68
N PHE A 240 -6.45 26.74 -15.00
CA PHE A 240 -7.49 26.57 -16.04
C PHE A 240 -7.23 27.38 -17.29
N ASP A 241 -5.99 27.85 -17.53
CA ASP A 241 -5.65 28.62 -18.74
C ASP A 241 -5.81 27.75 -20.01
N LYS A 242 -6.28 28.41 -21.08
CA LYS A 242 -6.49 27.76 -22.39
C LYS A 242 -5.19 27.47 -23.15
N ASP A 243 -4.10 28.16 -22.78
CA ASP A 243 -2.74 27.94 -23.28
C ASP A 243 -1.85 27.44 -22.12
N PRO A 244 -1.91 26.14 -21.76
CA PRO A 244 -1.18 25.60 -20.63
C PRO A 244 0.34 25.72 -20.80
N GLN A 245 0.89 25.63 -22.02
CA GLN A 245 2.32 25.80 -22.25
C GLN A 245 2.79 27.19 -21.80
N LYS A 246 2.06 28.22 -22.20
CA LYS A 246 2.34 29.60 -21.80
C LYS A 246 2.14 29.80 -20.28
N ALA A 247 1.04 29.32 -19.74
CA ALA A 247 0.74 29.45 -18.31
C ALA A 247 1.84 28.83 -17.43
N TYR A 248 2.30 27.61 -17.75
CA TYR A 248 3.37 26.96 -17.02
C TYR A 248 4.72 27.68 -17.17
N GLN A 249 5.03 28.23 -18.37
CA GLN A 249 6.25 29.02 -18.53
C GLN A 249 6.18 30.33 -17.72
N GLU A 250 5.03 31.04 -17.72
CA GLU A 250 4.87 32.25 -16.91
C GLU A 250 5.02 31.96 -15.40
N VAL A 251 4.48 30.85 -14.91
CA VAL A 251 4.64 30.46 -13.50
C VAL A 251 6.08 30.08 -13.19
N ALA A 252 6.75 29.32 -14.07
CA ALA A 252 8.16 28.99 -13.91
C ALA A 252 9.06 30.22 -13.86
N ASP A 253 8.82 31.19 -14.78
CA ASP A 253 9.57 32.45 -14.82
C ASP A 253 9.36 33.27 -13.53
N LYS A 254 8.13 33.32 -12.99
CA LYS A 254 7.81 34.01 -11.71
C LYS A 254 8.41 33.33 -10.48
N LEU A 255 8.59 32.02 -10.54
CA LEU A 255 9.25 31.24 -9.47
C LEU A 255 10.78 31.19 -9.64
N GLY A 256 11.31 31.76 -10.72
CA GLY A 256 12.76 31.74 -11.00
C GLY A 256 13.29 30.37 -11.39
N VAL A 257 12.43 29.47 -11.89
CA VAL A 257 12.83 28.11 -12.28
C VAL A 257 13.46 28.13 -13.67
N GLY A 258 14.70 27.66 -13.78
CA GLY A 258 15.49 27.72 -15.02
C GLY A 258 15.18 26.57 -15.98
N PHE A 259 14.11 26.66 -16.77
CA PHE A 259 13.83 25.75 -17.89
C PHE A 259 12.94 26.41 -18.97
N LYS A 260 12.85 25.73 -20.11
CA LYS A 260 11.88 26.07 -21.16
C LYS A 260 10.87 24.95 -21.30
N VAL A 261 9.58 25.32 -21.27
CA VAL A 261 8.44 24.41 -21.45
C VAL A 261 8.25 24.09 -22.92
N GLY A 262 8.37 22.85 -23.30
CA GLY A 262 8.07 22.34 -24.64
C GLY A 262 6.57 22.24 -24.92
N LYS A 263 6.21 21.57 -26.02
CA LYS A 263 4.82 21.26 -26.29
C LYS A 263 4.33 20.19 -25.32
N PRO A 264 3.21 20.40 -24.62
CA PRO A 264 2.63 19.39 -23.75
C PRO A 264 2.23 18.12 -24.53
N ASP A 265 2.57 16.97 -23.99
CA ASP A 265 2.05 15.68 -24.45
C ASP A 265 0.64 15.47 -23.89
N TRP A 266 0.45 15.85 -22.64
CA TRP A 266 -0.81 15.73 -21.94
C TRP A 266 -0.94 16.76 -20.82
N VAL A 267 -2.17 17.25 -20.58
CA VAL A 267 -2.51 18.20 -19.52
C VAL A 267 -3.83 17.82 -18.87
N THR A 268 -3.93 18.00 -17.57
CA THR A 268 -5.20 17.90 -16.82
C THR A 268 -5.27 18.92 -15.70
N ALA A 269 -6.47 19.33 -15.34
CA ALA A 269 -6.75 20.14 -14.16
C ALA A 269 -7.90 19.53 -13.36
N TRP A 270 -7.86 19.67 -12.03
CA TRP A 270 -8.88 19.09 -11.14
C TRP A 270 -8.94 19.79 -9.78
N ASP A 271 -10.07 19.58 -9.11
CA ASP A 271 -10.23 19.92 -7.69
C ASP A 271 -9.53 18.91 -6.81
N VAL A 272 -8.66 19.38 -5.93
CA VAL A 272 -8.00 18.56 -4.90
C VAL A 272 -8.98 18.39 -3.74
N ARG A 273 -9.35 17.14 -3.48
CA ARG A 273 -10.36 16.79 -2.48
C ARG A 273 -9.73 16.02 -1.33
N ASN A 274 -10.20 16.33 -0.11
CA ASN A 274 -10.00 15.52 1.09
C ASN A 274 -11.35 14.95 1.49
N HIS A 275 -11.59 13.67 1.20
CA HIS A 275 -12.85 13.01 1.55
C HIS A 275 -12.57 11.63 2.15
N MET A 276 -13.43 11.24 3.11
CA MET A 276 -13.38 9.96 3.78
C MET A 276 -14.77 9.32 3.79
N ALA A 277 -14.85 8.02 3.51
CA ALA A 277 -16.07 7.27 3.64
C ALA A 277 -16.41 7.04 5.12
N GLU A 278 -17.70 7.13 5.44
CA GLU A 278 -18.23 6.88 6.79
C GLU A 278 -17.87 5.49 7.29
N ARG A 279 -17.94 4.50 6.42
CA ARG A 279 -17.58 3.10 6.65
C ARG A 279 -17.00 2.48 5.38
N TYR A 280 -16.24 1.39 5.50
CA TYR A 280 -15.61 0.72 4.37
C TYR A 280 -16.36 -0.55 3.94
N ARG A 281 -17.35 -0.96 4.75
CA ARG A 281 -18.13 -2.16 4.52
C ARG A 281 -19.61 -1.95 4.82
N ALA A 282 -20.48 -2.52 3.99
CA ALA A 282 -21.92 -2.64 4.21
C ALA A 282 -22.36 -4.06 3.79
N GLY A 283 -22.43 -4.99 4.75
CA GLY A 283 -22.69 -6.39 4.48
C GLY A 283 -21.63 -7.02 3.58
N ARG A 284 -22.02 -7.43 2.37
CA ARG A 284 -21.14 -8.05 1.38
C ARG A 284 -20.58 -7.08 0.34
N LEU A 285 -20.90 -5.81 0.47
CA LEU A 285 -20.31 -4.71 -0.28
C LEU A 285 -19.15 -4.12 0.50
N ILE A 286 -17.95 -4.09 -0.08
CA ILE A 286 -16.75 -3.53 0.52
C ILE A 286 -16.16 -2.52 -0.46
N ILE A 287 -15.71 -1.38 0.03
CA ILE A 287 -15.02 -0.37 -0.77
C ILE A 287 -13.53 -0.34 -0.42
N CYS A 288 -12.69 -0.09 -1.43
CA CYS A 288 -11.25 -0.14 -1.28
C CYS A 288 -10.57 0.95 -2.12
N GLY A 289 -9.55 1.58 -1.58
CA GLY A 289 -8.80 2.64 -2.24
C GLY A 289 -9.56 3.96 -2.35
N ASP A 290 -9.46 4.66 -3.49
CA ASP A 290 -10.09 5.98 -3.71
C ASP A 290 -11.63 5.96 -3.55
N ALA A 291 -12.25 4.79 -3.56
CA ALA A 291 -13.64 4.63 -3.19
C ALA A 291 -13.88 4.88 -1.68
N SER A 292 -12.85 4.68 -0.85
CA SER A 292 -12.91 4.80 0.61
C SER A 292 -12.38 6.14 1.11
N HIS A 293 -11.30 6.64 0.53
CA HIS A 293 -10.67 7.92 0.92
C HIS A 293 -9.90 8.54 -0.24
N VAL A 294 -9.87 9.86 -0.28
CA VAL A 294 -9.04 10.67 -1.18
C VAL A 294 -8.46 11.85 -0.41
N HIS A 295 -7.27 12.27 -0.77
CA HIS A 295 -6.56 13.36 -0.12
C HIS A 295 -5.70 14.16 -1.11
N SER A 296 -5.09 15.26 -0.62
CA SER A 296 -4.15 16.06 -1.40
C SER A 296 -3.01 15.19 -1.97
N PRO A 297 -2.57 15.44 -3.21
CA PRO A 297 -1.42 14.73 -3.78
C PRO A 297 -0.07 15.10 -3.14
N SER A 298 -0.04 16.08 -2.23
CA SER A 298 1.15 16.47 -1.46
C SER A 298 1.70 15.27 -0.69
N GLY A 299 2.94 14.89 -0.99
CA GLY A 299 3.58 13.70 -0.45
C GLY A 299 3.44 12.42 -1.31
N GLY A 300 2.62 12.42 -2.38
CA GLY A 300 2.52 11.30 -3.32
C GLY A 300 1.96 9.99 -2.73
N GLN A 301 1.13 10.06 -1.69
CA GLN A 301 0.68 8.87 -0.95
C GLN A 301 -0.60 8.22 -1.51
N GLY A 302 -1.39 8.88 -2.36
CA GLY A 302 -2.71 8.39 -2.79
C GLY A 302 -2.66 6.95 -3.29
N MET A 303 -2.00 6.69 -4.40
CA MET A 303 -1.86 5.34 -4.96
C MET A 303 -1.21 4.36 -3.98
N ASN A 304 -0.23 4.81 -3.19
CA ASN A 304 0.46 3.97 -2.22
C ASN A 304 -0.48 3.49 -1.11
N CYS A 305 -1.24 4.39 -0.50
CA CYS A 305 -2.19 4.06 0.56
C CYS A 305 -3.28 3.11 0.06
N THR A 306 -3.84 3.38 -1.14
CA THR A 306 -4.91 2.57 -1.72
C THR A 306 -4.46 1.16 -2.12
N MET A 307 -3.21 0.99 -2.56
CA MET A 307 -2.63 -0.33 -2.79
C MET A 307 -2.40 -1.09 -1.48
N GLN A 308 -2.01 -0.40 -0.41
CA GLN A 308 -1.89 -1.02 0.93
C GLN A 308 -3.25 -1.46 1.48
N ASP A 309 -4.35 -0.76 1.16
CA ASP A 309 -5.70 -1.21 1.51
C ASP A 309 -6.02 -2.55 0.86
N ALA A 310 -5.74 -2.70 -0.44
CA ALA A 310 -5.94 -3.95 -1.16
C ALA A 310 -5.10 -5.10 -0.59
N PHE A 311 -3.86 -4.82 -0.18
CA PHE A 311 -2.97 -5.80 0.44
C PHE A 311 -3.47 -6.25 1.81
N ASN A 312 -4.02 -5.34 2.61
CA ASN A 312 -4.62 -5.65 3.91
C ASN A 312 -5.93 -6.44 3.76
N LEU A 313 -6.82 -6.03 2.84
CA LEU A 313 -8.10 -6.67 2.61
C LEU A 313 -7.96 -8.07 2.00
N GLY A 314 -7.04 -8.24 1.05
CA GLY A 314 -6.98 -9.41 0.18
C GLY A 314 -6.82 -10.74 0.93
N TRP A 315 -5.94 -10.81 1.94
CA TRP A 315 -5.75 -12.04 2.71
C TRP A 315 -6.93 -12.36 3.63
N LYS A 316 -7.58 -11.35 4.20
CA LYS A 316 -8.77 -11.51 5.07
C LYS A 316 -9.95 -12.02 4.25
N LEU A 317 -10.19 -11.38 3.12
CA LEU A 317 -11.27 -11.76 2.21
C LEU A 317 -11.06 -13.17 1.63
N ALA A 318 -9.80 -13.53 1.33
CA ALA A 318 -9.48 -14.89 0.88
C ALA A 318 -9.78 -15.94 1.96
N ALA A 319 -9.41 -15.69 3.21
CA ALA A 319 -9.69 -16.61 4.31
C ALA A 319 -11.19 -16.81 4.52
N VAL A 320 -11.97 -15.72 4.48
CA VAL A 320 -13.45 -15.78 4.61
C VAL A 320 -14.08 -16.50 3.43
N PHE A 321 -13.69 -16.18 2.20
CA PHE A 321 -14.22 -16.82 0.99
C PHE A 321 -14.01 -18.33 0.99
N LYS A 322 -12.87 -18.81 1.48
CA LYS A 322 -12.53 -20.23 1.60
C LYS A 322 -13.17 -20.92 2.81
N GLY A 323 -13.92 -20.20 3.64
CA GLY A 323 -14.47 -20.73 4.89
C GLY A 323 -13.40 -21.05 5.95
N GLU A 324 -12.20 -20.51 5.82
CA GLU A 324 -11.10 -20.69 6.77
C GLU A 324 -11.25 -19.73 7.96
N ALA A 325 -11.99 -18.66 7.81
CA ALA A 325 -12.20 -17.63 8.80
C ALA A 325 -13.66 -17.17 8.86
N ASP A 326 -14.07 -16.66 10.02
CA ASP A 326 -15.40 -16.05 10.19
C ASP A 326 -15.47 -14.70 9.47
N ASP A 327 -16.65 -14.36 8.93
CA ASP A 327 -16.91 -13.11 8.19
C ASP A 327 -16.57 -11.85 9.01
N SER A 328 -16.63 -11.93 10.32
CA SER A 328 -16.32 -10.81 11.23
C SER A 328 -14.88 -10.30 11.13
N ILE A 329 -13.92 -11.11 10.65
CA ILE A 329 -12.54 -10.63 10.44
C ILE A 329 -12.45 -9.51 9.39
N LEU A 330 -13.41 -9.43 8.46
CA LEU A 330 -13.46 -8.35 7.48
C LEU A 330 -13.70 -6.97 8.12
N ASN A 331 -14.30 -6.93 9.33
CA ASN A 331 -14.46 -5.68 10.08
C ASN A 331 -13.12 -5.11 10.57
N THR A 332 -12.07 -5.94 10.65
CA THR A 332 -10.72 -5.46 10.99
C THR A 332 -10.10 -4.65 9.86
N TYR A 333 -10.54 -4.82 8.61
CA TYR A 333 -10.08 -4.01 7.49
C TYR A 333 -10.34 -2.52 7.72
N GLU A 334 -11.58 -2.16 8.04
CA GLU A 334 -11.93 -0.76 8.34
C GLU A 334 -11.19 -0.25 9.59
N LYS A 335 -11.16 -1.04 10.67
CA LYS A 335 -10.50 -0.66 11.94
C LYS A 335 -9.01 -0.39 11.75
N GLU A 336 -8.35 -1.12 10.86
CA GLU A 336 -6.92 -0.97 10.59
C GLU A 336 -6.64 0.12 9.54
N ARG A 337 -7.45 0.21 8.47
CA ARG A 337 -7.11 1.06 7.33
C ARG A 337 -7.70 2.47 7.37
N LYS A 338 -8.86 2.65 7.99
CA LYS A 338 -9.47 3.98 8.10
C LYS A 338 -8.64 4.96 8.93
N PRO A 339 -8.05 4.59 10.10
CA PRO A 339 -7.12 5.46 10.82
C PRO A 339 -5.87 5.83 10.00
N ILE A 340 -5.34 4.89 9.21
CA ILE A 340 -4.21 5.17 8.30
C ILE A 340 -4.63 6.18 7.23
N GLY A 341 -5.81 6.02 6.63
CA GLY A 341 -6.36 7.00 5.69
C GLY A 341 -6.44 8.41 6.29
N SER A 342 -6.87 8.54 7.57
CA SER A 342 -6.89 9.83 8.28
C SER A 342 -5.49 10.39 8.49
N GLN A 343 -4.53 9.59 8.97
CA GLN A 343 -3.14 10.01 9.17
C GLN A 343 -2.49 10.48 7.85
N VAL A 344 -2.74 9.78 6.76
CA VAL A 344 -2.25 10.16 5.42
C VAL A 344 -2.87 11.48 4.97
N THR A 345 -4.16 11.68 5.21
CA THR A 345 -4.87 12.93 4.89
C THR A 345 -4.31 14.11 5.67
N GLU A 346 -4.10 13.95 6.99
CA GLU A 346 -3.53 14.97 7.87
C GLU A 346 -2.08 15.29 7.48
N GLY A 347 -1.25 14.27 7.22
CA GLY A 347 0.14 14.44 6.80
C GLY A 347 0.26 15.11 5.43
N ALA A 348 -0.64 14.78 4.49
CA ALA A 348 -0.71 15.45 3.19
C ALA A 348 -1.09 16.92 3.33
N LEU A 349 -1.99 17.27 4.27
CA LEU A 349 -2.33 18.65 4.57
C LEU A 349 -1.16 19.41 5.21
N ALA A 350 -0.38 18.80 6.11
CA ALA A 350 0.80 19.42 6.69
C ALA A 350 1.83 19.80 5.61
N THR A 351 2.12 18.89 4.68
CA THR A 351 3.00 19.18 3.53
C THR A 351 2.38 20.24 2.61
N HIS A 352 1.07 20.18 2.39
CA HIS A 352 0.32 21.18 1.62
C HIS A 352 0.51 22.59 2.18
N HIS A 353 0.43 22.77 3.50
CA HIS A 353 0.66 24.06 4.14
C HIS A 353 2.07 24.61 3.96
N ILE A 354 3.09 23.75 3.87
CA ILE A 354 4.46 24.18 3.61
C ILE A 354 4.60 24.69 2.17
N VAL A 355 4.11 23.97 1.19
CA VAL A 355 4.36 24.27 -0.25
C VAL A 355 3.24 25.10 -0.90
N MET A 356 2.01 24.98 -0.43
CA MET A 356 0.80 25.65 -0.95
C MET A 356 0.04 26.47 0.11
N GLY A 357 0.72 26.93 1.13
CA GLY A 357 0.15 27.85 2.14
C GLY A 357 -0.05 29.26 1.57
N PHE A 358 -0.90 29.37 0.53
CA PHE A 358 -1.11 30.62 -0.20
C PHE A 358 -1.56 31.77 0.72
N GLY A 359 -1.07 32.98 0.41
CA GLY A 359 -1.31 34.17 1.23
C GLY A 359 -0.32 34.35 2.39
N VAL A 360 0.50 33.35 2.71
CA VAL A 360 1.57 33.40 3.73
C VAL A 360 2.93 33.44 3.03
N GLU A 361 3.83 34.31 3.48
CA GLU A 361 5.18 34.38 2.91
C GLU A 361 5.94 33.05 3.18
N PRO A 362 6.80 32.59 2.23
CA PRO A 362 7.57 31.37 2.42
C PRO A 362 8.43 31.37 3.69
N GLU A 363 9.04 32.50 4.02
CA GLU A 363 9.88 32.70 5.19
C GLU A 363 9.11 32.40 6.49
N ASP A 364 7.83 32.81 6.55
CA ASP A 364 6.95 32.56 7.69
C ASP A 364 6.56 31.07 7.81
N ARG A 365 6.63 30.30 6.72
CA ARG A 365 6.38 28.85 6.70
C ARG A 365 7.63 28.02 6.97
N LEU A 366 8.83 28.61 6.83
CA LEU A 366 10.10 27.91 6.98
C LEU A 366 10.28 27.30 8.38
N HIS A 367 9.71 27.93 9.43
CA HIS A 367 9.77 27.41 10.80
C HIS A 367 9.17 26.00 10.91
N LEU A 368 8.17 25.63 10.09
CA LEU A 368 7.56 24.29 10.08
C LEU A 368 8.56 23.20 9.72
N THR A 369 9.54 23.52 8.86
CA THR A 369 10.60 22.58 8.46
C THR A 369 11.76 22.50 9.44
N LYS A 370 11.84 23.49 10.37
CA LYS A 370 12.91 23.58 11.40
C LYS A 370 12.51 22.95 12.74
N GLU A 371 11.29 22.42 12.85
CA GLU A 371 10.87 21.68 14.04
C GLU A 371 11.76 20.45 14.25
N PRO A 372 12.22 20.16 15.48
CA PRO A 372 13.05 19.01 15.78
C PRO A 372 12.41 17.71 15.26
N GLY A 373 13.16 16.95 14.45
CA GLY A 373 12.69 15.67 13.88
C GLY A 373 11.64 15.80 12.76
N TRP A 374 11.41 17.00 12.21
CA TRP A 374 10.45 17.20 11.10
C TRP A 374 10.76 16.30 9.91
N GLU A 375 12.02 16.26 9.47
CA GLU A 375 12.45 15.45 8.34
C GLU A 375 12.19 13.97 8.59
N GLU A 376 12.62 13.44 9.72
CA GLU A 376 12.45 12.03 10.08
C GLU A 376 10.96 11.63 10.16
N ARG A 377 10.14 12.43 10.84
CA ARG A 377 8.69 12.19 10.93
C ARG A 377 8.03 12.20 9.55
N THR A 378 8.38 13.19 8.71
CA THR A 378 7.85 13.34 7.35
C THR A 378 8.22 12.14 6.49
N ILE A 379 9.50 11.75 6.49
CA ILE A 379 9.99 10.60 5.70
C ILE A 379 9.31 9.31 6.15
N LYS A 380 9.23 9.04 7.46
CA LYS A 380 8.58 7.84 8.01
C LYS A 380 7.10 7.76 7.63
N LEU A 381 6.37 8.87 7.74
CA LEU A 381 4.96 8.94 7.39
C LEU A 381 4.77 8.73 5.88
N VAL A 382 5.45 9.53 5.05
CA VAL A 382 5.28 9.51 3.59
C VAL A 382 5.77 8.20 2.99
N SER A 383 6.82 7.58 3.53
CA SER A 383 7.28 6.26 3.08
C SER A 383 6.29 5.12 3.41
N GLY A 384 5.34 5.36 4.31
CA GLY A 384 4.38 4.37 4.82
C GLY A 384 4.99 3.39 5.83
N LEU A 385 6.26 3.56 6.21
CA LEU A 385 6.94 2.64 7.15
C LEU A 385 6.52 2.84 8.61
N SER A 386 5.91 3.99 8.95
CA SER A 386 5.34 4.26 10.28
C SER A 386 3.88 3.83 10.43
N HIS A 387 3.22 3.43 9.36
CA HIS A 387 1.85 2.93 9.44
C HIS A 387 1.80 1.67 10.32
N ASN A 388 0.91 1.66 11.30
CA ASN A 388 0.77 0.56 12.24
C ASN A 388 -0.69 0.33 12.63
N TYR A 389 -0.94 -0.80 13.28
CA TYR A 389 -2.24 -1.27 13.77
C TYR A 389 -2.22 -1.54 15.27
N CYS A 390 -1.28 -0.92 16.02
CA CYS A 390 -1.06 -1.21 17.44
C CYS A 390 -2.33 -1.03 18.28
N ASP A 391 -3.07 0.05 18.04
CA ASP A 391 -4.25 0.41 18.83
C ASP A 391 -5.45 -0.54 18.62
N VAL A 392 -5.43 -1.33 17.54
CA VAL A 392 -6.53 -2.25 17.18
C VAL A 392 -6.11 -3.72 17.17
N THR A 393 -4.83 -4.00 17.47
CA THR A 393 -4.32 -5.36 17.56
C THR A 393 -4.73 -5.99 18.88
N VAL A 394 -5.49 -7.09 18.81
CA VAL A 394 -5.95 -7.83 19.98
C VAL A 394 -4.95 -8.95 20.32
N LEU A 395 -4.48 -8.97 21.55
CA LEU A 395 -3.53 -9.96 22.06
C LEU A 395 -4.20 -10.90 23.08
N PRO A 396 -3.70 -12.13 23.22
CA PRO A 396 -4.12 -13.03 24.30
C PRO A 396 -3.87 -12.41 25.69
N GLU A 397 -4.79 -12.67 26.62
CA GLU A 397 -4.65 -12.21 27.99
C GLU A 397 -3.40 -12.77 28.69
N GLY A 398 -2.84 -11.98 29.60
CA GLY A 398 -1.69 -12.37 30.42
C GLY A 398 -0.39 -12.60 29.63
N LEU A 399 -0.27 -12.07 28.41
CA LEU A 399 0.96 -12.14 27.62
C LEU A 399 2.04 -11.30 28.30
N THR A 400 3.23 -11.91 28.50
CA THR A 400 4.39 -11.17 29.03
C THR A 400 4.85 -10.15 28.00
N PRO A 401 4.93 -8.86 28.35
CA PRO A 401 5.46 -7.84 27.45
C PRO A 401 6.90 -8.17 27.04
N VAL A 402 7.19 -8.00 25.76
CA VAL A 402 8.52 -8.24 25.20
C VAL A 402 9.03 -6.98 24.49
N SER A 403 10.35 -6.83 24.41
CA SER A 403 10.99 -5.74 23.65
C SER A 403 10.97 -6.00 22.14
N GLY A 404 11.50 -5.04 21.35
CA GLY A 404 11.50 -5.12 19.88
C GLY A 404 10.23 -4.57 19.24
N PRO A 405 9.97 -4.90 17.97
CA PRO A 405 8.80 -4.41 17.24
C PRO A 405 7.49 -4.84 17.89
N LYS A 406 6.60 -3.88 18.11
CA LYS A 406 5.33 -4.12 18.79
C LYS A 406 4.33 -4.84 17.88
N PRO A 407 3.43 -5.64 18.44
CA PRO A 407 2.26 -6.14 17.72
C PRO A 407 1.48 -5.00 17.06
N GLY A 408 1.19 -5.15 15.77
CA GLY A 408 0.60 -4.11 14.95
C GLY A 408 1.60 -3.21 14.22
N GLU A 409 2.88 -3.21 14.56
CA GLU A 409 3.92 -2.51 13.77
C GLU A 409 4.32 -3.31 12.53
N ARG A 410 4.82 -2.60 11.53
CA ARG A 410 5.46 -3.23 10.37
C ARG A 410 6.59 -4.15 10.86
N ALA A 411 6.63 -5.39 10.41
CA ALA A 411 7.75 -6.29 10.66
C ALA A 411 9.03 -5.73 9.97
N PRO A 412 10.11 -5.41 10.70
CA PRO A 412 11.34 -4.95 10.07
C PRO A 412 11.92 -6.01 9.15
N ASP A 413 12.29 -5.62 7.92
CA ASP A 413 13.10 -6.49 7.07
C ASP A 413 14.55 -6.49 7.57
N ALA A 414 15.26 -7.60 7.44
CA ALA A 414 16.64 -7.77 7.86
C ALA A 414 17.46 -8.48 6.76
N LEU A 415 18.71 -8.07 6.58
CA LEU A 415 19.66 -8.80 5.74
C LEU A 415 20.22 -9.97 6.55
N LEU A 416 19.89 -11.21 6.17
CA LEU A 416 20.28 -12.42 6.90
C LEU A 416 21.60 -13.01 6.39
N VAL A 417 21.77 -13.08 5.07
CA VAL A 417 22.95 -13.66 4.41
C VAL A 417 23.47 -12.69 3.37
N ARG A 418 24.80 -12.52 3.31
CA ARG A 418 25.44 -11.63 2.32
C ARG A 418 25.53 -12.24 0.93
N GLU A 419 25.98 -13.50 0.84
CA GLU A 419 26.26 -14.18 -0.43
C GLU A 419 25.79 -15.65 -0.41
N PRO A 420 24.79 -16.04 -1.20
CA PRO A 420 23.93 -15.13 -1.99
C PRO A 420 23.06 -14.27 -1.08
N LYS A 421 22.81 -13.03 -1.45
CA LYS A 421 22.04 -12.08 -0.66
C LYS A 421 20.64 -12.62 -0.34
N ARG A 422 20.33 -12.76 0.94
CA ARG A 422 19.00 -13.18 1.45
C ARG A 422 18.54 -12.24 2.54
N ARG A 423 17.27 -11.87 2.46
CA ARG A 423 16.61 -11.03 3.46
C ARG A 423 15.46 -11.79 4.14
N LEU A 424 15.01 -11.29 5.27
CA LEU A 424 13.86 -11.86 5.98
C LEU A 424 12.61 -11.91 5.10
N TYR A 425 12.33 -10.84 4.34
CA TYR A 425 11.16 -10.80 3.47
C TYR A 425 11.21 -11.82 2.32
N ASP A 426 12.39 -12.27 1.92
CA ASP A 426 12.52 -13.38 0.96
C ASP A 426 12.00 -14.71 1.54
N ALA A 427 12.18 -14.91 2.87
CA ALA A 427 11.62 -16.06 3.58
C ALA A 427 10.11 -15.95 3.78
N LEU A 428 9.57 -14.72 3.88
CA LEU A 428 8.16 -14.44 4.11
C LEU A 428 7.29 -14.40 2.84
N ARG A 429 7.81 -14.72 1.66
CA ARG A 429 7.09 -14.60 0.36
C ARG A 429 5.82 -15.43 0.24
N ARG A 430 5.66 -16.48 1.05
CA ARG A 430 4.43 -17.26 1.09
C ARG A 430 3.30 -16.41 1.68
N PRO A 431 2.10 -16.41 1.09
CA PRO A 431 0.99 -15.55 1.53
C PRO A 431 0.26 -16.11 2.76
N GLN A 432 1.01 -16.41 3.82
CA GLN A 432 0.57 -17.08 5.06
C GLN A 432 1.01 -16.29 6.27
N PHE A 433 0.45 -16.62 7.44
CA PHE A 433 1.10 -16.26 8.69
C PHE A 433 2.42 -17.02 8.83
N THR A 434 3.42 -16.38 9.40
CA THR A 434 4.71 -17.03 9.67
C THR A 434 5.07 -16.87 11.14
N VAL A 435 5.35 -17.98 11.79
CA VAL A 435 5.94 -17.99 13.15
C VAL A 435 7.45 -18.05 12.99
N LEU A 436 8.14 -17.01 13.40
CA LEU A 436 9.59 -16.96 13.48
C LEU A 436 10.03 -17.52 14.83
N VAL A 437 10.96 -18.47 14.80
CA VAL A 437 11.62 -19.04 15.97
C VAL A 437 13.03 -18.46 16.03
N ALA A 438 13.31 -17.64 17.03
CA ALA A 438 14.61 -17.02 17.31
C ALA A 438 15.19 -17.62 18.60
N PRO A 439 16.19 -18.51 18.54
CA PRO A 439 16.62 -19.28 19.70
C PRO A 439 17.29 -18.46 20.82
N GLY A 440 17.88 -17.28 20.49
CA GLY A 440 18.73 -16.55 21.42
C GLY A 440 20.05 -17.28 21.69
N THR A 441 20.71 -16.97 22.81
CA THR A 441 22.05 -17.48 23.12
C THR A 441 22.16 -18.26 24.43
N ALA A 442 21.19 -18.13 25.36
CA ALA A 442 21.27 -18.75 26.68
C ALA A 442 21.00 -20.27 26.64
N ASN A 443 19.99 -20.68 25.87
CA ASN A 443 19.63 -22.10 25.74
C ASN A 443 18.98 -22.36 24.35
N PRO A 444 19.73 -22.23 23.25
CA PRO A 444 19.20 -22.32 21.90
C PRO A 444 18.50 -23.65 21.61
N ASP A 445 19.06 -24.77 22.04
CA ASP A 445 18.47 -26.10 21.82
C ASP A 445 17.06 -26.22 22.39
N SER A 446 16.85 -25.75 23.63
CA SER A 446 15.52 -25.77 24.23
C SER A 446 14.50 -24.96 23.46
N VAL A 447 14.89 -23.77 22.94
CA VAL A 447 14.00 -22.94 22.15
C VAL A 447 13.71 -23.56 20.79
N ILE A 448 14.69 -24.22 20.16
CA ILE A 448 14.51 -24.97 18.91
C ILE A 448 13.57 -26.16 19.11
N ASP A 449 13.66 -26.89 20.25
CA ASP A 449 12.74 -27.98 20.60
C ASP A 449 11.30 -27.48 20.76
N ILE A 450 11.12 -26.31 21.42
CA ILE A 450 9.84 -25.64 21.51
C ILE A 450 9.36 -25.26 20.10
N GLY A 451 10.20 -24.65 19.26
CA GLY A 451 9.90 -24.28 17.89
C GLY A 451 9.45 -25.48 17.04
N THR A 452 10.09 -26.62 17.21
CA THR A 452 9.69 -27.89 16.56
C THR A 452 8.30 -28.34 17.02
N SER A 453 8.03 -28.28 18.31
CA SER A 453 6.72 -28.61 18.90
C SER A 453 5.62 -27.66 18.39
N VAL A 454 5.92 -26.36 18.31
CA VAL A 454 5.05 -25.32 17.73
C VAL A 454 4.75 -25.63 16.27
N ARG A 455 5.77 -25.89 15.45
CA ARG A 455 5.63 -26.25 14.03
C ARG A 455 4.70 -27.45 13.87
N ASP A 456 4.95 -28.53 14.60
CA ASP A 456 4.19 -29.77 14.49
C ASP A 456 2.73 -29.57 14.93
N LYS A 457 2.48 -28.74 15.94
CA LYS A 457 1.13 -28.38 16.36
C LYS A 457 0.42 -27.51 15.35
N LEU A 458 1.09 -26.48 14.80
CA LEU A 458 0.51 -25.58 13.80
C LEU A 458 0.24 -26.29 12.48
N ASN A 459 1.11 -27.21 12.05
CA ASN A 459 0.88 -28.03 10.86
C ASN A 459 -0.36 -28.92 10.97
N LYS A 460 -0.74 -29.32 12.20
CA LYS A 460 -1.99 -30.07 12.44
C LYS A 460 -3.22 -29.17 12.44
N LEU A 461 -3.10 -27.96 13.03
CA LEU A 461 -4.24 -27.04 13.18
C LEU A 461 -4.47 -26.18 11.94
N TYR A 462 -3.39 -25.69 11.30
CA TYR A 462 -3.39 -24.68 10.24
C TYR A 462 -2.43 -25.05 9.08
N PRO A 463 -2.59 -26.21 8.43
CA PRO A 463 -1.59 -26.78 7.51
C PRO A 463 -1.29 -25.92 6.27
N ARG A 464 -2.19 -24.99 5.93
CA ARG A 464 -2.07 -24.09 4.75
C ARG A 464 -1.99 -22.61 5.12
N GLN A 465 -2.35 -22.26 6.35
CA GLN A 465 -2.53 -20.88 6.80
C GLN A 465 -1.31 -20.34 7.54
N VAL A 466 -0.51 -21.23 8.13
CA VAL A 466 0.62 -20.86 9.00
C VAL A 466 1.85 -21.68 8.63
N SER A 467 2.99 -21.02 8.51
CA SER A 467 4.31 -21.66 8.41
C SER A 467 5.15 -21.32 9.64
N THR A 468 6.14 -22.16 9.95
CA THR A 468 7.11 -21.91 11.03
C THR A 468 8.50 -21.85 10.42
N TYR A 469 9.28 -20.83 10.80
CA TYR A 469 10.59 -20.53 10.22
C TYR A 469 11.63 -20.33 11.33
N LEU A 470 12.74 -21.05 11.28
CA LEU A 470 13.85 -20.93 12.22
C LEU A 470 14.87 -19.92 11.70
N ILE A 471 15.25 -18.95 12.54
CA ILE A 471 16.32 -17.99 12.26
C ILE A 471 17.32 -18.10 13.40
N SER A 472 18.50 -18.64 13.14
CA SER A 472 19.54 -18.93 14.11
C SER A 472 20.89 -18.38 13.68
N ARG A 473 21.87 -18.30 14.56
CA ARG A 473 23.23 -17.83 14.27
C ARG A 473 24.05 -18.84 13.46
N GLN A 474 23.68 -20.11 13.51
CA GLN A 474 24.30 -21.19 12.76
C GLN A 474 23.19 -22.15 12.28
N ARG A 475 23.50 -22.91 11.24
CA ARG A 475 22.53 -23.85 10.68
C ARG A 475 22.39 -25.07 11.58
N GLU A 476 21.17 -25.30 12.07
CA GLU A 476 20.87 -26.37 13.02
C GLU A 476 20.42 -27.68 12.36
N GLN A 477 19.98 -27.61 11.08
CA GLN A 477 19.45 -28.76 10.32
C GLN A 477 18.25 -29.45 10.99
N ARG A 478 17.50 -28.73 11.81
CA ARG A 478 16.32 -29.23 12.55
C ARG A 478 14.99 -28.81 11.90
N PHE A 479 15.07 -27.89 10.96
CA PHE A 479 13.99 -27.50 10.07
C PHE A 479 14.38 -27.82 8.63
N ASP A 480 13.37 -27.94 7.74
CA ASP A 480 13.63 -28.09 6.32
C ASP A 480 14.39 -26.89 5.79
N ILE A 481 15.22 -27.07 4.78
CA ILE A 481 16.09 -26.04 4.20
C ILE A 481 15.32 -24.77 3.78
N ASP A 482 14.06 -24.92 3.38
CA ASP A 482 13.17 -23.82 2.98
C ASP A 482 12.55 -23.09 4.17
N HIS A 483 12.71 -23.60 5.38
CA HIS A 483 12.15 -23.05 6.63
C HIS A 483 13.22 -22.78 7.69
N GLU A 484 14.48 -22.73 7.29
CA GLU A 484 15.60 -22.39 8.16
C GLU A 484 16.60 -21.47 7.45
N THR A 485 17.08 -20.45 8.14
CA THR A 485 18.15 -19.58 7.65
C THR A 485 19.05 -19.13 8.79
N VAL A 486 20.23 -18.65 8.42
CA VAL A 486 21.22 -18.10 9.35
C VAL A 486 21.17 -16.57 9.31
N ASP A 487 21.21 -15.94 10.49
CA ASP A 487 21.44 -14.50 10.63
C ASP A 487 22.96 -14.25 10.77
N GLU A 488 23.68 -14.27 9.64
CA GLU A 488 25.15 -14.09 9.60
C GLU A 488 25.62 -12.73 10.10
N LEU A 489 24.70 -11.75 10.16
CA LEU A 489 25.00 -10.34 10.39
C LEU A 489 24.46 -9.81 11.70
N ASP A 490 23.78 -10.65 12.48
CA ASP A 490 23.03 -10.26 13.67
C ASP A 490 22.02 -9.11 13.41
N GLU A 491 21.63 -8.89 12.13
CA GLU A 491 20.72 -7.80 11.76
C GLU A 491 19.28 -8.10 12.19
N PHE A 492 18.85 -9.36 12.05
CA PHE A 492 17.53 -9.78 12.53
C PHE A 492 17.48 -9.71 14.06
N GLU A 493 18.48 -10.29 14.76
CA GLU A 493 18.52 -10.24 16.22
C GLU A 493 18.49 -8.81 16.75
N THR A 494 19.24 -7.90 16.10
CA THR A 494 19.29 -6.47 16.45
C THR A 494 17.95 -5.78 16.21
N ARG A 495 17.36 -5.96 15.01
CA ARG A 495 16.11 -5.27 14.64
C ARG A 495 14.89 -5.75 15.41
N TYR A 496 14.89 -7.02 15.81
CA TYR A 496 13.82 -7.62 16.60
C TYR A 496 14.11 -7.65 18.10
N ASP A 497 15.28 -7.13 18.51
CA ASP A 497 15.74 -7.10 19.91
C ASP A 497 15.57 -8.48 20.58
N ILE A 498 16.20 -9.49 19.96
CA ILE A 498 16.09 -10.88 20.43
C ILE A 498 16.92 -11.05 21.72
N PRO A 499 16.28 -11.39 22.86
CA PRO A 499 17.00 -11.60 24.10
C PRO A 499 17.74 -12.94 24.11
N ALA A 500 18.64 -13.11 25.10
CA ALA A 500 19.39 -14.34 25.26
C ALA A 500 18.50 -15.59 25.40
N GLU A 501 17.33 -15.45 26.00
CA GLU A 501 16.34 -16.51 26.22
C GLU A 501 15.55 -16.89 24.96
N GLY A 502 15.74 -16.16 23.86
CA GLY A 502 15.05 -16.37 22.60
C GLY A 502 13.64 -15.79 22.55
N ARG A 503 13.00 -15.92 21.40
CA ARG A 503 11.66 -15.36 21.13
C ARG A 503 10.91 -16.13 20.07
N LEU A 504 9.58 -16.12 20.16
CA LEU A 504 8.66 -16.53 19.10
C LEU A 504 7.89 -15.30 18.61
N ILE A 505 7.82 -15.11 17.28
CA ILE A 505 7.23 -13.92 16.68
C ILE A 505 6.28 -14.36 15.57
N VAL A 506 5.05 -13.88 15.60
CA VAL A 506 4.07 -14.10 14.53
C VAL A 506 4.10 -12.93 13.57
N ILE A 507 4.38 -13.19 12.30
CA ILE A 507 4.26 -12.21 11.21
C ILE A 507 2.99 -12.52 10.41
N ARG A 508 2.17 -11.49 10.20
CA ARG A 508 0.92 -11.56 9.43
C ARG A 508 1.22 -11.65 7.92
N PRO A 509 0.24 -12.12 7.11
CA PRO A 509 0.37 -12.18 5.64
C PRO A 509 0.61 -10.81 4.96
N ASP A 510 0.31 -9.71 5.65
CA ASP A 510 0.53 -8.33 5.20
C ASP A 510 1.80 -7.69 5.78
N LEU A 511 2.73 -8.51 6.31
CA LEU A 511 4.04 -8.10 6.83
C LEU A 511 3.96 -7.14 8.02
N TYR A 512 3.01 -7.39 8.93
CA TYR A 512 2.94 -6.76 10.24
C TYR A 512 3.22 -7.78 11.34
N VAL A 513 3.80 -7.34 12.43
CA VAL A 513 3.95 -8.18 13.63
C VAL A 513 2.56 -8.44 14.21
N GLY A 514 2.16 -9.70 14.26
CA GLY A 514 0.89 -10.10 14.85
C GLY A 514 0.98 -10.18 16.38
N MET A 515 1.97 -10.91 16.85
CA MET A 515 2.34 -10.97 18.26
C MET A 515 3.79 -11.43 18.43
N ALA A 516 4.34 -11.21 19.61
CA ALA A 516 5.61 -11.79 20.02
C ALA A 516 5.51 -12.28 21.48
N CYS A 517 6.18 -13.39 21.80
CA CYS A 517 6.17 -13.95 23.16
C CYS A 517 7.49 -14.62 23.51
N ILE A 518 7.70 -14.81 24.80
CA ILE A 518 8.76 -15.69 25.32
C ILE A 518 8.47 -17.15 24.94
N PRO A 519 9.49 -18.01 24.75
CA PRO A 519 9.29 -19.39 24.32
C PRO A 519 8.34 -20.20 25.22
N GLY A 520 8.36 -19.98 26.55
CA GLY A 520 7.47 -20.64 27.49
C GLY A 520 5.98 -20.31 27.38
N GLU A 521 5.61 -19.29 26.58
CA GLU A 521 4.22 -18.87 26.35
C GLU A 521 3.71 -19.24 24.96
N TRP A 522 4.36 -20.18 24.28
CA TRP A 522 4.05 -20.54 22.89
C TRP A 522 2.58 -20.95 22.64
N GLU A 523 1.87 -21.46 23.64
CA GLU A 523 0.46 -21.83 23.51
C GLU A 523 -0.42 -20.61 23.21
N LYS A 524 -0.01 -19.42 23.64
CA LYS A 524 -0.69 -18.15 23.32
C LYS A 524 -0.65 -17.81 21.82
N LEU A 525 0.32 -18.35 21.06
CA LEU A 525 0.33 -18.24 19.59
C LEU A 525 -0.91 -18.90 18.98
N ILE A 526 -1.32 -20.06 19.51
CA ILE A 526 -2.51 -20.76 19.03
C ILE A 526 -3.75 -19.94 19.35
N THR A 527 -3.83 -19.38 20.55
CA THR A 527 -4.92 -18.48 20.95
C THR A 527 -4.99 -17.26 20.03
N TYR A 528 -3.85 -16.63 19.69
CA TYR A 528 -3.80 -15.53 18.75
C TYR A 528 -4.26 -15.93 17.33
N LEU A 529 -3.74 -17.04 16.81
CA LEU A 529 -4.09 -17.52 15.46
C LEU A 529 -5.56 -17.96 15.36
N SER A 530 -6.15 -18.47 16.46
CA SER A 530 -7.56 -18.85 16.48
C SER A 530 -8.53 -17.67 16.34
N GLN A 531 -8.09 -16.44 16.63
CA GLN A 531 -8.89 -15.23 16.38
C GLN A 531 -9.08 -14.97 14.87
N TRP A 532 -8.15 -15.47 14.05
CA TRP A 532 -8.17 -15.30 12.59
C TRP A 532 -8.80 -16.48 11.86
N TYR A 533 -8.53 -17.72 12.31
CA TYR A 533 -8.89 -18.95 11.61
C TYR A 533 -9.81 -19.90 12.41
N GLY A 534 -10.35 -19.46 13.55
CA GLY A 534 -11.09 -20.34 14.46
C GLY A 534 -10.17 -21.33 15.20
N ALA A 535 -10.77 -22.22 15.98
CA ALA A 535 -10.03 -23.16 16.87
C ALA A 535 -9.30 -24.31 16.14
N GLY A 536 -9.12 -24.20 14.86
CA GLY A 536 -8.52 -25.16 13.94
C GLY A 536 -9.39 -25.28 12.70
N ALA A 537 -8.84 -24.93 11.54
CA ALA A 537 -9.51 -25.14 10.27
C ALA A 537 -9.61 -26.67 10.02
N GLN A 538 -10.64 -27.29 10.58
CA GLN A 538 -11.05 -28.61 10.11
C GLN A 538 -11.36 -28.46 8.63
N SER A 539 -10.64 -29.19 7.81
CA SER A 539 -10.82 -29.25 6.38
C SER A 539 -12.30 -29.17 6.01
N ALA A 540 -12.72 -28.10 5.40
CA ALA A 540 -13.97 -28.05 4.64
C ALA A 540 -13.84 -28.95 3.40
N ASN A 541 -13.60 -30.25 3.62
CA ASN A 541 -13.74 -31.32 2.64
C ASN A 541 -15.19 -31.81 2.72
N GLY A 542 -16.10 -30.98 2.27
CA GLY A 542 -17.52 -31.36 2.33
C GLY A 542 -18.47 -30.49 1.57
N VAL A 543 -18.07 -29.79 0.51
CA VAL A 543 -19.02 -29.30 -0.51
C VAL A 543 -18.24 -29.02 -1.81
N LEU A 544 -17.87 -30.06 -2.54
CA LEU A 544 -17.68 -30.04 -3.99
C LEU A 544 -17.93 -31.47 -4.49
N ASN A 545 -19.21 -31.80 -4.66
CA ASN A 545 -19.69 -32.78 -5.61
C ASN A 545 -20.69 -32.07 -6.53
#